data_091154fcae0b74e605e5c25a2fed6ef9
#
_entry.id   091154fcae0b74e605e5c25a2fed6ef9
#
_cell.length_a   1.000
_cell.length_b   1.000
_cell.length_c   1.000
_cell.angle_alpha   90.00
_cell.angle_beta   90.00
_cell.angle_gamma   90.00
#
_symmetry.space_group_name_H-M   'P 1'
#
loop_
_entity.id
_entity.type
_entity.pdbx_description
1 polymer ?
#
loop_
_entity_poly.entity_id
_entity_poly.type
_entity_poly.pdbx_seq_one_letter_code
_entity_poly.pdbx_strand_id
1 'polypeptide(L)'
;ETEVVSLSDSYTCSGSTLVGDRRIRCHKTTGHGTQDFTHTVMNSCNPAFIEWGRRVGVDNFYNYCGKLGLLSKTGIDIAGEASTIIHNKENVGEVELATMSFGQSFQITPIQMLRAAAAIVNGGNLVTPHFAVKTSDGSGQTYNEFYYSTTESTIDKSTSDTMRDILRQVVEEG
;
A
#
# COMPACT_ATOMS: atom_id res chain seq x y z
N GLU A 1 -6.72 -2.97 -11.34
CA GLU A 1 -7.11 -1.56 -11.43
C GLU A 1 -6.56 -0.87 -12.69
N THR A 2 -5.24 -0.85 -12.87
CA THR A 2 -4.60 -0.21 -14.05
C THR A 2 -4.41 -1.15 -15.22
N GLU A 3 -4.67 -2.43 -15.04
CA GLU A 3 -4.51 -3.52 -16.03
C GLU A 3 -3.09 -3.65 -16.62
N VAL A 4 -2.09 -2.98 -16.03
CA VAL A 4 -0.69 -3.05 -16.49
C VAL A 4 0.04 -4.29 -15.97
N VAL A 5 -0.56 -4.99 -15.00
CA VAL A 5 -0.08 -6.26 -14.43
C VAL A 5 -1.25 -7.21 -14.30
N SER A 6 -1.06 -8.46 -14.71
CA SER A 6 -2.01 -9.56 -14.58
C SER A 6 -1.53 -10.58 -13.57
N LEU A 7 -2.44 -11.34 -12.95
CA LEU A 7 -2.10 -12.48 -12.08
C LEU A 7 -1.33 -13.57 -12.82
N SER A 8 -1.48 -13.66 -14.16
CA SER A 8 -0.74 -14.60 -15.01
C SER A 8 0.66 -14.11 -15.39
N ASP A 9 0.99 -12.84 -15.09
CA ASP A 9 2.33 -12.34 -15.36
C ASP A 9 3.35 -13.05 -14.45
N SER A 10 4.54 -13.25 -14.98
CA SER A 10 5.63 -13.90 -14.27
C SER A 10 6.89 -13.05 -14.28
N TYR A 11 7.73 -13.24 -13.26
CA TYR A 11 9.03 -12.60 -13.14
C TYR A 11 10.08 -13.61 -12.74
N THR A 12 11.27 -13.57 -13.39
CA THR A 12 12.40 -14.41 -13.03
C THR A 12 13.39 -13.64 -12.18
N CYS A 13 13.41 -13.94 -10.88
CA CYS A 13 14.34 -13.31 -9.93
C CYS A 13 15.68 -14.06 -9.86
N SER A 14 16.76 -13.41 -10.27
CA SER A 14 18.13 -13.90 -10.16
C SER A 14 18.89 -13.40 -8.92
N GLY A 15 18.19 -12.84 -7.93
CA GLY A 15 18.76 -12.32 -6.69
C GLY A 15 19.10 -10.83 -6.71
N SER A 16 19.04 -10.18 -7.86
CA SER A 16 19.20 -8.72 -7.97
C SER A 16 18.68 -8.22 -9.31
N THR A 17 18.44 -6.91 -9.40
CA THR A 17 18.16 -6.21 -10.67
C THR A 17 18.96 -4.92 -10.76
N LEU A 18 19.17 -4.43 -11.97
CA LEU A 18 19.83 -3.15 -12.23
C LEU A 18 18.78 -2.07 -12.45
N VAL A 19 18.96 -0.93 -11.79
CA VAL A 19 18.09 0.25 -11.91
C VAL A 19 19.01 1.47 -12.12
N GLY A 20 19.03 1.99 -13.33
CA GLY A 20 20.06 2.96 -13.71
C GLY A 20 21.46 2.35 -13.53
N ASP A 21 22.29 3.01 -12.75
CA ASP A 21 23.65 2.57 -12.38
C ASP A 21 23.70 1.73 -11.08
N ARG A 22 22.56 1.50 -10.42
CA ARG A 22 22.49 0.86 -9.11
C ARG A 22 22.00 -0.58 -9.19
N ARG A 23 22.71 -1.46 -8.50
CA ARG A 23 22.28 -2.85 -8.31
C ARG A 23 21.46 -2.98 -7.03
N ILE A 24 20.17 -3.27 -7.17
CA ILE A 24 19.26 -3.52 -6.04
C ILE A 24 19.15 -5.04 -5.84
N ARG A 25 19.38 -5.48 -4.61
CA ARG A 25 19.38 -6.91 -4.25
C ARG A 25 18.04 -7.36 -3.72
N CYS A 26 17.69 -8.61 -4.02
CA CYS A 26 16.65 -9.33 -3.31
C CYS A 26 17.18 -9.78 -1.94
N HIS A 27 16.30 -9.97 -0.96
CA HIS A 27 16.67 -10.58 0.31
C HIS A 27 17.18 -12.02 0.11
N LYS A 28 16.62 -12.77 -0.86
CA LYS A 28 17.14 -14.05 -1.31
C LYS A 28 18.18 -13.80 -2.41
N THR A 29 19.45 -13.73 -2.02
CA THR A 29 20.54 -13.35 -2.92
C THR A 29 20.81 -14.34 -4.06
N THR A 30 20.39 -15.61 -3.89
CA THR A 30 20.42 -16.65 -4.95
C THR A 30 19.27 -16.53 -5.95
N GLY A 31 18.30 -15.64 -5.67
CA GLY A 31 17.08 -15.47 -6.45
C GLY A 31 15.99 -16.46 -6.09
N HIS A 32 14.75 -16.12 -6.48
CA HIS A 32 13.57 -16.97 -6.30
C HIS A 32 13.29 -17.85 -7.54
N GLY A 33 14.00 -17.62 -8.65
CA GLY A 33 13.65 -18.22 -9.94
C GLY A 33 12.41 -17.56 -10.55
N THR A 34 11.72 -18.29 -11.41
CA THR A 34 10.49 -17.81 -12.07
C THR A 34 9.30 -17.97 -11.14
N GLN A 35 8.56 -16.90 -10.95
CA GLN A 35 7.39 -16.80 -10.07
C GLN A 35 6.28 -16.06 -10.81
N ASP A 36 5.01 -16.44 -10.60
CA ASP A 36 3.86 -15.63 -10.99
C ASP A 36 3.69 -14.42 -10.06
N PHE A 37 2.71 -13.58 -10.34
CA PHE A 37 2.45 -12.38 -9.55
C PHE A 37 2.20 -12.70 -8.07
N THR A 38 1.37 -13.70 -7.78
CA THR A 38 1.04 -14.09 -6.39
C THR A 38 2.28 -14.52 -5.62
N HIS A 39 3.11 -15.38 -6.19
CA HIS A 39 4.35 -15.81 -5.55
C HIS A 39 5.37 -14.66 -5.38
N THR A 40 5.35 -13.64 -6.26
CA THR A 40 6.21 -12.46 -6.05
C THR A 40 5.81 -11.67 -4.81
N VAL A 41 4.51 -11.61 -4.51
CA VAL A 41 3.99 -10.99 -3.27
C VAL A 41 4.31 -11.85 -2.05
N MET A 42 4.03 -13.16 -2.09
CA MET A 42 4.31 -14.11 -1.02
C MET A 42 5.79 -14.11 -0.62
N ASN A 43 6.68 -14.10 -1.60
CA ASN A 43 8.12 -14.08 -1.39
C ASN A 43 8.69 -12.68 -1.12
N SER A 44 7.87 -11.63 -1.08
CA SER A 44 8.35 -10.24 -0.92
C SER A 44 9.55 -9.92 -1.83
N CYS A 45 9.44 -10.26 -3.12
CA CYS A 45 10.55 -10.22 -4.06
C CYS A 45 10.84 -8.80 -4.54
N ASN A 46 11.86 -8.11 -3.99
CA ASN A 46 12.21 -6.74 -4.36
C ASN A 46 12.37 -6.53 -5.88
N PRO A 47 13.14 -7.36 -6.64
CA PRO A 47 13.26 -7.18 -8.08
C PRO A 47 11.94 -7.29 -8.83
N ALA A 48 11.02 -8.15 -8.40
CA ALA A 48 9.70 -8.26 -9.00
C ALA A 48 8.86 -7.00 -8.72
N PHE A 49 8.83 -6.50 -7.49
CA PHE A 49 8.13 -5.25 -7.16
C PHE A 49 8.68 -4.05 -7.94
N ILE A 50 9.99 -4.01 -8.22
CA ILE A 50 10.58 -2.98 -9.09
C ILE A 50 10.01 -3.07 -10.50
N GLU A 51 9.92 -4.27 -11.06
CA GLU A 51 9.34 -4.48 -12.39
C GLU A 51 7.87 -4.07 -12.44
N TRP A 52 7.08 -4.49 -11.45
CA TRP A 52 5.67 -4.10 -11.35
C TRP A 52 5.50 -2.59 -11.19
N GLY A 53 6.32 -1.96 -10.35
CA GLY A 53 6.32 -0.51 -10.17
C GLY A 53 6.69 0.26 -11.45
N ARG A 54 7.63 -0.22 -12.24
CA ARG A 54 7.97 0.36 -13.55
C ARG A 54 6.78 0.32 -14.51
N ARG A 55 6.04 -0.79 -14.55
CA ARG A 55 4.83 -0.92 -15.38
C ARG A 55 3.71 0.01 -14.91
N VAL A 56 3.53 0.14 -13.61
CA VAL A 56 2.55 1.06 -13.01
C VAL A 56 2.89 2.51 -13.35
N GLY A 57 4.17 2.88 -13.29
CA GLY A 57 4.67 4.22 -13.55
C GLY A 57 4.38 5.22 -12.43
N VAL A 58 5.08 6.36 -12.47
CA VAL A 58 5.02 7.39 -11.41
C VAL A 58 3.60 7.94 -11.22
N ASP A 59 2.91 8.22 -12.31
CA ASP A 59 1.58 8.83 -12.26
C ASP A 59 0.56 7.97 -11.54
N ASN A 60 0.46 6.70 -11.91
CA ASN A 60 -0.45 5.76 -11.26
C ASN A 60 -0.01 5.45 -9.83
N PHE A 61 1.29 5.32 -9.57
CA PHE A 61 1.80 5.09 -8.22
C PHE A 61 1.33 6.19 -7.26
N TYR A 62 1.53 7.47 -7.61
CA TYR A 62 1.08 8.59 -6.79
C TYR A 62 -0.44 8.72 -6.71
N ASN A 63 -1.15 8.43 -7.80
CA ASN A 63 -2.62 8.41 -7.80
C ASN A 63 -3.16 7.42 -6.76
N TYR A 64 -2.63 6.18 -6.74
CA TYR A 64 -3.06 5.17 -5.76
C TYR A 64 -2.56 5.45 -4.35
N CYS A 65 -1.36 6.01 -4.17
CA CYS A 65 -0.95 6.52 -2.87
C CYS A 65 -1.94 7.56 -2.32
N GLY A 66 -2.42 8.46 -3.17
CA GLY A 66 -3.45 9.44 -2.81
C GLY A 66 -4.79 8.79 -2.49
N LYS A 67 -5.30 7.92 -3.36
CA LYS A 67 -6.56 7.19 -3.17
C LYS A 67 -6.56 6.38 -1.87
N LEU A 68 -5.45 5.74 -1.52
CA LEU A 68 -5.27 4.96 -0.29
C LEU A 68 -4.95 5.82 0.94
N GLY A 69 -4.96 7.16 0.80
CA GLY A 69 -4.77 8.10 1.90
C GLY A 69 -3.36 8.17 2.45
N LEU A 70 -2.35 7.71 1.70
CA LEU A 70 -0.95 7.70 2.13
C LEU A 70 -0.27 9.08 2.01
N LEU A 71 -0.85 10.00 1.24
CA LEU A 71 -0.28 11.35 0.99
C LEU A 71 -0.84 12.42 1.92
N SER A 72 -1.80 12.09 2.78
CA SER A 72 -2.46 13.04 3.68
C SER A 72 -2.62 12.46 5.08
N LYS A 73 -2.86 13.32 6.07
CA LYS A 73 -3.24 12.89 7.41
C LYS A 73 -4.54 12.09 7.36
N THR A 74 -4.70 11.17 8.29
CA THR A 74 -5.90 10.32 8.35
C THR A 74 -7.12 11.06 8.90
N GLY A 75 -6.90 12.14 9.64
CA GLY A 75 -7.95 12.86 10.35
C GLY A 75 -8.40 12.16 11.63
N ILE A 76 -7.54 11.28 12.19
CA ILE A 76 -7.79 10.68 13.50
C ILE A 76 -8.00 11.76 14.56
N ASP A 77 -8.91 11.53 15.48
CA ASP A 77 -9.41 12.48 16.50
C ASP A 77 -8.45 12.68 17.69
N ILE A 78 -7.14 12.41 17.50
CA ILE A 78 -6.09 12.71 18.47
C ILE A 78 -5.08 13.72 17.93
N ALA A 79 -4.51 14.53 18.81
CA ALA A 79 -3.51 15.51 18.45
C ALA A 79 -2.16 14.86 18.11
N GLY A 80 -1.37 15.52 17.25
CA GLY A 80 0.03 15.14 16.99
C GLY A 80 0.22 14.16 15.83
N GLU A 81 -0.79 13.95 14.98
CA GLU A 81 -0.62 13.13 13.77
C GLU A 81 0.46 13.73 12.87
N ALA A 82 1.51 12.95 12.58
CA ALA A 82 2.60 13.36 11.70
C ALA A 82 2.16 13.36 10.22
N SER A 83 2.91 14.08 9.40
CA SER A 83 2.71 14.10 7.96
C SER A 83 3.60 13.06 7.27
N THR A 84 3.15 12.57 6.12
CA THR A 84 3.95 11.72 5.22
C THR A 84 5.19 12.46 4.75
N ILE A 85 6.32 11.76 4.68
CA ILE A 85 7.54 12.20 4.01
C ILE A 85 7.72 11.33 2.77
N ILE A 86 7.60 11.92 1.60
CA ILE A 86 7.72 11.24 0.30
C ILE A 86 8.35 12.21 -0.70
N HIS A 87 9.02 11.69 -1.72
CA HIS A 87 9.56 12.52 -2.80
C HIS A 87 8.47 13.34 -3.48
N ASN A 88 8.81 14.53 -3.94
CA ASN A 88 7.93 15.28 -4.84
C ASN A 88 7.78 14.49 -6.15
N LYS A 89 6.54 14.29 -6.62
CA LYS A 89 6.23 13.51 -7.81
C LYS A 89 7.06 13.91 -9.03
N GLU A 90 7.28 15.24 -9.21
CA GLU A 90 8.06 15.81 -10.31
C GLU A 90 9.55 15.45 -10.28
N ASN A 91 10.06 15.06 -9.10
CA ASN A 91 11.46 14.72 -8.87
C ASN A 91 11.70 13.20 -8.79
N VAL A 92 10.66 12.39 -9.05
CA VAL A 92 10.78 10.93 -8.99
C VAL A 92 11.36 10.41 -10.29
N GLY A 93 12.59 9.95 -10.21
CA GLY A 93 13.27 9.23 -11.27
C GLY A 93 13.06 7.72 -11.18
N GLU A 94 13.78 6.98 -12.03
CA GLU A 94 13.69 5.52 -12.10
C GLU A 94 14.10 4.86 -10.77
N VAL A 95 15.13 5.38 -10.10
CA VAL A 95 15.66 4.81 -8.84
C VAL A 95 14.68 5.05 -7.68
N GLU A 96 14.12 6.25 -7.59
CA GLU A 96 13.13 6.60 -6.56
C GLU A 96 11.88 5.73 -6.72
N LEU A 97 11.32 5.62 -7.93
CA LEU A 97 10.15 4.77 -8.19
C LEU A 97 10.46 3.31 -7.85
N ALA A 98 11.62 2.81 -8.25
CA ALA A 98 12.03 1.44 -7.95
C ALA A 98 12.09 1.17 -6.44
N THR A 99 12.70 2.07 -5.66
CA THR A 99 12.81 1.89 -4.21
C THR A 99 11.45 2.03 -3.51
N MET A 100 10.61 2.96 -3.94
CA MET A 100 9.26 3.11 -3.42
C MET A 100 8.38 1.88 -3.71
N SER A 101 8.59 1.21 -4.84
CA SER A 101 7.80 0.04 -5.25
C SER A 101 7.91 -1.15 -4.31
N PHE A 102 9.00 -1.27 -3.55
CA PHE A 102 9.14 -2.29 -2.50
C PHE A 102 9.19 -1.70 -1.08
N GLY A 103 8.63 -0.49 -0.89
CA GLY A 103 8.38 0.09 0.42
C GLY A 103 9.55 0.86 1.04
N GLN A 104 10.50 1.36 0.24
CA GLN A 104 11.59 2.19 0.72
C GLN A 104 11.49 3.63 0.20
N SER A 105 12.34 4.53 0.72
CA SER A 105 12.45 5.94 0.30
C SER A 105 11.23 6.82 0.57
N PHE A 106 10.34 6.41 1.48
CA PHE A 106 9.26 7.24 2.02
C PHE A 106 8.92 6.83 3.46
N GLN A 107 8.26 7.72 4.19
CA GLN A 107 7.81 7.49 5.56
C GLN A 107 6.33 7.83 5.69
N ILE A 108 5.58 6.93 6.28
CA ILE A 108 4.16 7.09 6.61
C ILE A 108 3.93 6.71 8.07
N THR A 109 2.86 7.20 8.66
CA THR A 109 2.53 6.81 10.03
C THR A 109 1.93 5.39 10.06
N PRO A 110 2.07 4.66 11.19
CA PRO A 110 1.43 3.35 11.35
C PRO A 110 -0.08 3.40 11.11
N ILE A 111 -0.75 4.49 11.50
CA ILE A 111 -2.20 4.64 11.30
C ILE A 111 -2.57 4.86 9.82
N GLN A 112 -1.73 5.56 9.05
CA GLN A 112 -1.91 5.65 7.59
C GLN A 112 -1.76 4.28 6.94
N MET A 113 -0.74 3.50 7.32
CA MET A 113 -0.55 2.14 6.82
C MET A 113 -1.75 1.25 7.14
N LEU A 114 -2.20 1.26 8.40
CA LEU A 114 -3.36 0.47 8.82
C LEU A 114 -4.63 0.85 8.06
N ARG A 115 -4.86 2.15 7.87
CA ARG A 115 -6.00 2.67 7.10
C ARG A 115 -5.97 2.20 5.64
N ALA A 116 -4.80 2.29 4.98
CA ALA A 116 -4.61 1.82 3.61
C ALA A 116 -4.79 0.30 3.49
N ALA A 117 -4.20 -0.47 4.41
CA ALA A 117 -4.35 -1.92 4.45
C ALA A 117 -5.82 -2.32 4.67
N ALA A 118 -6.53 -1.62 5.57
CA ALA A 118 -7.96 -1.84 5.78
C ALA A 118 -8.76 -1.60 4.49
N ALA A 119 -8.49 -0.52 3.74
CA ALA A 119 -9.15 -0.24 2.48
C ALA A 119 -8.92 -1.34 1.43
N ILE A 120 -7.72 -1.92 1.39
CA ILE A 120 -7.40 -3.03 0.48
C ILE A 120 -8.26 -4.27 0.78
N VAL A 121 -8.60 -4.55 2.06
CA VAL A 121 -9.27 -5.80 2.44
C VAL A 121 -10.76 -5.66 2.77
N ASN A 122 -11.32 -4.45 2.83
CA ASN A 122 -12.71 -4.20 3.23
C ASN A 122 -13.67 -3.85 2.07
N GLY A 123 -13.28 -4.16 0.84
CA GLY A 123 -14.06 -3.84 -0.35
C GLY A 123 -13.74 -2.45 -0.95
N GLY A 124 -12.60 -1.86 -0.61
CA GLY A 124 -12.15 -0.59 -1.18
C GLY A 124 -12.59 0.66 -0.40
N ASN A 125 -12.98 0.53 0.85
CA ASN A 125 -13.51 1.65 1.64
C ASN A 125 -12.42 2.26 2.53
N LEU A 126 -12.07 3.52 2.28
CA LEU A 126 -11.10 4.26 3.09
C LEU A 126 -11.80 4.94 4.26
N VAL A 127 -11.71 4.35 5.44
CA VAL A 127 -12.35 4.82 6.67
C VAL A 127 -11.54 5.91 7.37
N THR A 128 -12.19 6.78 8.14
CA THR A 128 -11.50 7.69 9.06
C THR A 128 -11.32 7.00 10.41
N PRO A 129 -10.05 6.72 10.84
CA PRO A 129 -9.81 6.13 12.15
C PRO A 129 -10.20 7.10 13.27
N HIS A 130 -10.75 6.58 14.36
CA HIS A 130 -11.21 7.41 15.48
C HIS A 130 -11.26 6.60 16.78
N PHE A 131 -11.27 7.32 17.91
CA PHE A 131 -11.44 6.77 19.26
C PHE A 131 -12.77 7.16 19.87
N ALA A 132 -13.19 8.43 19.67
CA ALA A 132 -14.42 8.94 20.27
C ALA A 132 -15.62 8.63 19.38
N VAL A 133 -16.65 8.00 19.91
CA VAL A 133 -17.94 7.80 19.23
C VAL A 133 -19.04 8.64 19.83
N LYS A 134 -18.99 8.89 21.14
CA LYS A 134 -19.94 9.76 21.84
C LYS A 134 -19.38 10.23 23.19
N THR A 135 -19.94 11.30 23.72
CA THR A 135 -19.75 11.73 25.11
C THR A 135 -21.07 11.60 25.85
N SER A 136 -21.01 11.10 27.09
CA SER A 136 -22.17 10.98 28.00
C SER A 136 -21.77 11.38 29.40
N ASP A 137 -22.77 11.72 30.22
CA ASP A 137 -22.60 11.95 31.66
C ASP A 137 -22.61 10.66 32.47
N GLY A 138 -22.44 10.79 33.79
CA GLY A 138 -22.50 9.66 34.71
C GLY A 138 -23.85 8.94 34.80
N SER A 139 -24.93 9.53 34.31
CA SER A 139 -26.25 8.91 34.21
C SER A 139 -26.47 8.14 32.90
N GLY A 140 -25.52 8.27 31.94
CA GLY A 140 -25.63 7.66 30.63
C GLY A 140 -26.33 8.55 29.58
N GLN A 141 -26.70 9.79 29.93
CA GLN A 141 -27.26 10.73 28.95
C GLN A 141 -26.16 11.16 27.96
N THR A 142 -26.43 10.96 26.66
CA THR A 142 -25.50 11.36 25.58
C THR A 142 -25.62 12.87 25.32
N TYR A 143 -24.46 13.54 25.32
CA TYR A 143 -24.38 14.97 24.99
C TYR A 143 -23.97 15.22 23.54
N ASN A 144 -23.00 14.43 23.03
CA ASN A 144 -22.56 14.53 21.66
C ASN A 144 -22.36 13.14 21.08
N GLU A 145 -22.68 13.00 19.79
CA GLU A 145 -22.27 11.87 18.95
C GLU A 145 -21.35 12.39 17.85
N PHE A 146 -20.31 11.61 17.55
CA PHE A 146 -19.32 11.93 16.52
C PHE A 146 -19.55 11.04 15.31
N TYR A 147 -19.53 11.64 14.12
CA TYR A 147 -19.71 10.94 12.86
C TYR A 147 -18.43 11.11 12.01
N TYR A 148 -17.94 10.01 11.46
CA TYR A 148 -16.71 9.98 10.68
C TYR A 148 -16.99 9.53 9.26
N SER A 149 -16.35 10.20 8.31
CA SER A 149 -16.54 9.91 6.89
C SER A 149 -15.84 8.62 6.48
N THR A 150 -16.41 7.95 5.51
CA THR A 150 -15.80 6.86 4.75
C THR A 150 -15.79 7.27 3.29
N THR A 151 -14.63 7.15 2.61
CA THR A 151 -14.55 7.30 1.16
C THR A 151 -14.74 5.91 0.55
N GLU A 152 -15.84 5.73 -0.15
CA GLU A 152 -16.20 4.46 -0.79
C GLU A 152 -15.45 4.30 -2.13
N SER A 153 -15.27 3.05 -2.54
CA SER A 153 -14.71 2.68 -3.85
C SER A 153 -13.36 3.33 -4.17
N THR A 154 -12.49 3.44 -3.17
CA THR A 154 -11.10 3.89 -3.35
C THR A 154 -10.34 2.95 -4.30
N ILE A 155 -10.63 1.66 -4.21
CA ILE A 155 -10.33 0.60 -5.18
C ILE A 155 -11.59 -0.22 -5.44
N ASP A 156 -11.64 -0.92 -6.56
CA ASP A 156 -12.78 -1.76 -6.89
C ASP A 156 -12.89 -2.95 -5.95
N LYS A 157 -14.14 -3.33 -5.64
CA LYS A 157 -14.41 -4.48 -4.78
C LYS A 157 -13.75 -5.77 -5.31
N SER A 158 -13.75 -5.98 -6.62
CA SER A 158 -13.09 -7.14 -7.26
C SER A 158 -11.59 -7.17 -7.00
N THR A 159 -10.92 -6.01 -7.08
CA THR A 159 -9.51 -5.85 -6.73
C THR A 159 -9.27 -6.14 -5.25
N SER A 160 -10.13 -5.64 -4.36
CA SER A 160 -10.08 -5.93 -2.92
C SER A 160 -10.22 -7.43 -2.65
N ASP A 161 -11.19 -8.10 -3.27
CA ASP A 161 -11.40 -9.54 -3.11
C ASP A 161 -10.17 -10.34 -3.58
N THR A 162 -9.60 -9.99 -4.75
CA THR A 162 -8.37 -10.58 -5.26
C THR A 162 -7.19 -10.39 -4.31
N MET A 163 -7.00 -9.17 -3.79
CA MET A 163 -5.92 -8.89 -2.84
C MET A 163 -6.06 -9.64 -1.52
N ARG A 164 -7.29 -9.82 -1.03
CA ARG A 164 -7.55 -10.67 0.15
C ARG A 164 -7.11 -12.10 -0.06
N ASP A 165 -7.40 -12.68 -1.23
CA ASP A 165 -6.98 -14.05 -1.56
C ASP A 165 -5.46 -14.17 -1.64
N ILE A 166 -4.77 -13.20 -2.27
CA ILE A 166 -3.30 -13.17 -2.31
C ILE A 166 -2.73 -13.05 -0.90
N LEU A 167 -3.23 -12.10 -0.09
CA LEU A 167 -2.72 -11.88 1.27
C LEU A 167 -3.01 -13.06 2.20
N ARG A 168 -4.10 -13.79 2.00
CA ARG A 168 -4.36 -15.04 2.71
C ARG A 168 -3.29 -16.08 2.39
N GLN A 169 -2.93 -16.27 1.11
CA GLN A 169 -1.85 -17.18 0.71
C GLN A 169 -0.49 -16.78 1.29
N VAL A 170 -0.20 -15.47 1.41
CA VAL A 170 1.03 -14.98 2.11
C VAL A 170 1.10 -15.51 3.55
N VAL A 171 -0.03 -15.60 4.26
CA VAL A 171 -0.08 -16.05 5.66
C VAL A 171 -0.06 -17.58 5.78
N GLU A 172 -0.73 -18.28 4.86
CA GLU A 172 -0.91 -19.74 4.92
C GLU A 172 0.29 -20.50 4.33
N GLU A 173 0.96 -19.95 3.34
CA GLU A 173 1.97 -20.66 2.52
C GLU A 173 3.30 -19.88 2.36
N GLY A 174 3.36 -18.59 2.78
CA GLY A 174 4.53 -17.72 2.65
C GLY A 174 5.62 -17.89 3.71
#